data_e218f80df0a002f7f5a6d0f21f49d450
#
_entry.id   e218f80df0a002f7f5a6d0f21f49d450
#
_cell.length_a   1.000
_cell.length_b   1.000
_cell.length_c   1.000
_cell.angle_alpha   90.00
_cell.angle_beta   90.00
_cell.angle_gamma   90.00
#
_symmetry.space_group_name_H-M   'P 1'
#
loop_
_entity.id
_entity.type
_entity.pdbx_description
1 polymer ?
#
loop_
_entity_poly.entity_id
_entity_poly.type
_entity_poly.pdbx_seq_one_letter_code
_entity_poly.pdbx_strand_id
1 'polypeptide(L)'
;VYGGLHRQINIDIDPMKLAGYGLTLNEIEKAIARENLTLPAGSIKNGLIEYTVRVPGEFEDPEEAKAIVVKRNEAGGAIYLRDVADVYDGFEEQTRLSGANGKQSVIFVIQKRSGANTLAVCDSVLKAVEEYMAFMPQDIRIVNLMNSSDFIRQSLRNVTETLMWGGLFVTLTTFVFLRTIRASLVIVLTIPFSLIIA
;
A
#
# COMPACT_ATOMS: atom_id res chain seq x y z
N VAL A 1 1.86 -2.28 -0.23
CA VAL A 1 1.66 -3.61 0.33
C VAL A 1 2.91 -4.40 0.08
N TYR A 2 3.37 -5.16 1.08
CA TYR A 2 4.52 -6.05 0.97
C TYR A 2 4.11 -7.46 1.41
N GLY A 3 4.58 -8.48 0.68
CA GLY A 3 4.19 -9.87 0.88
C GLY A 3 2.79 -10.17 0.34
N GLY A 4 2.36 -11.40 0.51
CA GLY A 4 1.16 -11.94 -0.13
C GLY A 4 1.48 -12.61 -1.46
N LEU A 5 0.50 -13.29 -1.99
CA LEU A 5 0.56 -13.98 -3.27
C LEU A 5 -0.07 -13.07 -4.33
N HIS A 6 0.66 -12.83 -5.40
CA HIS A 6 0.11 -12.16 -6.58
C HIS A 6 -0.43 -13.22 -7.53
N ARG A 7 -1.75 -13.22 -7.74
CA ARG A 7 -2.40 -14.11 -8.70
C ARG A 7 -1.93 -13.77 -10.11
N GLN A 8 -1.59 -14.80 -10.87
CA GLN A 8 -1.23 -14.66 -12.29
C GLN A 8 -1.67 -15.92 -13.05
N ILE A 9 -1.78 -15.78 -14.36
CA ILE A 9 -1.95 -16.93 -15.27
C ILE A 9 -0.56 -17.41 -15.67
N ASN A 10 -0.26 -18.66 -15.29
CA ASN A 10 1.01 -19.29 -15.63
C ASN A 10 0.87 -20.04 -16.95
N ILE A 11 1.89 -19.93 -17.80
CA ILE A 11 1.96 -20.58 -19.10
C ILE A 11 3.24 -21.39 -19.17
N ASP A 12 3.16 -22.69 -18.95
CA ASP A 12 4.28 -23.59 -18.99
C ASP A 12 4.38 -24.21 -20.39
N ILE A 13 5.39 -23.79 -21.14
CA ILE A 13 5.57 -24.19 -22.54
C ILE A 13 6.30 -25.53 -22.61
N ASP A 14 5.75 -26.49 -23.37
CA ASP A 14 6.37 -27.77 -23.65
C ASP A 14 7.35 -27.64 -24.85
N PRO A 15 8.68 -27.76 -24.62
CA PRO A 15 9.66 -27.61 -25.69
C PRO A 15 9.53 -28.65 -26.80
N MET A 16 9.05 -29.86 -26.47
CA MET A 16 8.89 -30.95 -27.47
C MET A 16 7.72 -30.66 -28.40
N LYS A 17 6.60 -30.20 -27.85
CA LYS A 17 5.45 -29.77 -28.64
C LYS A 17 5.78 -28.55 -29.49
N LEU A 18 6.52 -27.57 -28.90
CA LEU A 18 6.98 -26.39 -29.61
C LEU A 18 7.78 -26.77 -30.87
N ALA A 19 8.77 -27.66 -30.72
CA ALA A 19 9.58 -28.16 -31.82
C ALA A 19 8.73 -28.95 -32.85
N GLY A 20 7.78 -29.75 -32.39
CA GLY A 20 6.88 -30.53 -33.26
C GLY A 20 6.01 -29.68 -34.17
N TYR A 21 5.59 -28.50 -33.71
CA TYR A 21 4.81 -27.54 -34.49
C TYR A 21 5.68 -26.51 -35.25
N GLY A 22 7.01 -26.59 -35.14
CA GLY A 22 7.93 -25.64 -35.76
C GLY A 22 7.74 -24.20 -35.28
N LEU A 23 7.46 -24.06 -33.97
CA LEU A 23 7.26 -22.79 -33.32
C LEU A 23 8.48 -22.38 -32.51
N THR A 24 8.67 -21.08 -32.35
CA THR A 24 9.68 -20.50 -31.47
C THR A 24 9.02 -19.83 -30.26
N LEU A 25 9.76 -19.73 -29.15
CA LEU A 25 9.28 -19.04 -27.95
C LEU A 25 8.85 -17.59 -28.25
N ASN A 26 9.58 -16.90 -29.10
CA ASN A 26 9.28 -15.53 -29.51
C ASN A 26 7.94 -15.39 -30.28
N GLU A 27 7.54 -16.41 -31.04
CA GLU A 27 6.22 -16.41 -31.71
C GLU A 27 5.10 -16.51 -30.69
N ILE A 28 5.26 -17.33 -29.64
CA ILE A 28 4.30 -17.44 -28.55
C ILE A 28 4.22 -16.14 -27.76
N GLU A 29 5.37 -15.58 -27.35
CA GLU A 29 5.44 -14.31 -26.63
C GLU A 29 4.71 -13.19 -27.39
N LYS A 30 4.97 -13.07 -28.70
CA LYS A 30 4.29 -12.07 -29.53
C LYS A 30 2.80 -12.32 -29.68
N ALA A 31 2.37 -13.58 -29.73
CA ALA A 31 0.94 -13.91 -29.80
C ALA A 31 0.22 -13.51 -28.52
N ILE A 32 0.79 -13.85 -27.37
CA ILE A 32 0.26 -13.46 -26.06
C ILE A 32 0.23 -11.94 -25.90
N ALA A 33 1.32 -11.25 -26.23
CA ALA A 33 1.43 -9.79 -26.09
C ALA A 33 0.45 -9.01 -26.99
N ARG A 34 -0.02 -9.59 -28.08
CA ARG A 34 -1.02 -8.95 -28.96
C ARG A 34 -2.42 -9.04 -28.37
N GLU A 35 -2.74 -10.11 -27.69
CA GLU A 35 -4.07 -10.36 -27.14
C GLU A 35 -4.19 -9.84 -25.71
N ASN A 36 -3.11 -9.89 -24.91
CA ASN A 36 -3.07 -9.43 -23.54
C ASN A 36 -2.65 -7.96 -23.46
N LEU A 37 -3.46 -7.07 -23.98
CA LEU A 37 -3.11 -5.64 -24.11
C LEU A 37 -4.29 -4.74 -23.70
N THR A 38 -4.10 -3.97 -22.65
CA THR A 38 -5.03 -2.89 -22.30
C THR A 38 -4.73 -1.63 -23.14
N LEU A 39 -5.67 -1.25 -23.98
CA LEU A 39 -5.54 -0.08 -24.84
C LEU A 39 -6.27 1.14 -24.28
N PRO A 40 -5.61 2.31 -24.20
CA PRO A 40 -6.32 3.55 -23.95
C PRO A 40 -7.15 3.92 -25.19
N ALA A 41 -8.47 3.92 -25.03
CA ALA A 41 -9.40 4.24 -26.12
C ALA A 41 -9.64 5.75 -26.28
N GLY A 42 -8.98 6.59 -25.48
CA GLY A 42 -9.11 8.05 -25.51
C GLY A 42 -9.82 8.61 -24.28
N SER A 43 -10.30 9.84 -24.40
CA SER A 43 -11.04 10.50 -23.32
C SER A 43 -12.35 11.11 -23.82
N ILE A 44 -13.35 11.11 -22.95
CA ILE A 44 -14.65 11.75 -23.18
C ILE A 44 -14.77 12.94 -22.22
N LYS A 45 -14.96 14.15 -22.78
CA LYS A 45 -15.20 15.36 -21.98
C LYS A 45 -16.69 15.57 -21.77
N ASN A 46 -17.10 15.66 -20.52
CA ASN A 46 -18.46 16.02 -20.13
C ASN A 46 -18.40 17.23 -19.21
N GLY A 47 -18.55 18.42 -19.77
CA GLY A 47 -18.37 19.68 -19.06
C GLY A 47 -16.92 19.88 -18.60
N LEU A 48 -16.72 20.00 -17.28
CA LEU A 48 -15.40 20.17 -16.66
C LEU A 48 -14.72 18.85 -16.27
N ILE A 49 -15.38 17.71 -16.51
CA ILE A 49 -14.88 16.38 -16.14
C ILE A 49 -14.42 15.66 -17.40
N GLU A 50 -13.21 15.15 -17.37
CA GLU A 50 -12.64 14.31 -18.42
C GLU A 50 -12.57 12.86 -17.95
N TYR A 51 -13.27 11.97 -18.67
CA TYR A 51 -13.28 10.54 -18.43
C TYR A 51 -12.31 9.85 -19.36
N THR A 52 -11.31 9.16 -18.82
CA THR A 52 -10.43 8.30 -19.62
C THR A 52 -11.13 6.96 -19.86
N VAL A 53 -11.27 6.62 -21.14
CA VAL A 53 -11.83 5.33 -21.56
C VAL A 53 -10.68 4.36 -21.80
N ARG A 54 -10.76 3.17 -21.18
CA ARG A 54 -9.83 2.06 -21.39
C ARG A 54 -10.60 0.86 -21.89
N VAL A 55 -10.03 0.14 -22.83
CA VAL A 55 -10.53 -1.18 -23.24
C VAL A 55 -9.62 -2.20 -22.54
N PRO A 56 -10.13 -2.90 -21.51
CA PRO A 56 -9.38 -3.98 -20.87
C PRO A 56 -9.23 -5.12 -21.88
N GLY A 57 -8.03 -5.62 -22.05
CA GLY A 57 -7.73 -6.77 -22.90
C GLY A 57 -6.80 -7.74 -22.22
N GLU A 58 -6.61 -7.55 -20.90
CA GLU A 58 -5.87 -8.52 -20.07
C GLU A 58 -6.75 -9.73 -19.79
N PHE A 59 -6.16 -10.93 -19.82
CA PHE A 59 -6.88 -12.16 -19.56
C PHE A 59 -7.26 -12.24 -18.08
N GLU A 60 -8.52 -12.54 -17.82
CA GLU A 60 -9.03 -12.80 -16.47
C GLU A 60 -9.10 -14.30 -16.15
N ASP A 61 -9.26 -15.13 -17.19
CA ASP A 61 -9.41 -16.58 -17.09
C ASP A 61 -8.33 -17.31 -17.91
N PRO A 62 -7.71 -18.38 -17.36
CA PRO A 62 -6.82 -19.26 -18.12
C PRO A 62 -7.41 -19.79 -19.41
N GLU A 63 -8.73 -20.01 -19.50
CA GLU A 63 -9.40 -20.53 -20.71
C GLU A 63 -9.32 -19.52 -21.87
N GLU A 64 -9.36 -18.23 -21.60
CA GLU A 64 -9.17 -17.19 -22.61
C GLU A 64 -7.76 -17.28 -23.19
N ALA A 65 -6.75 -17.41 -22.33
CA ALA A 65 -5.37 -17.56 -22.76
C ALA A 65 -5.14 -18.85 -23.56
N LYS A 66 -5.77 -19.98 -23.16
CA LYS A 66 -5.71 -21.25 -23.90
C LYS A 66 -6.23 -21.14 -25.34
N ALA A 67 -7.17 -20.24 -25.57
CA ALA A 67 -7.82 -20.05 -26.88
C ALA A 67 -7.00 -19.16 -27.84
N ILE A 68 -5.87 -18.60 -27.41
CA ILE A 68 -5.02 -17.77 -28.27
C ILE A 68 -4.51 -18.57 -29.46
N VAL A 69 -4.65 -18.00 -30.66
CA VAL A 69 -4.07 -18.56 -31.89
C VAL A 69 -2.62 -18.10 -32.00
N VAL A 70 -1.67 -19.02 -31.76
CA VAL A 70 -0.25 -18.72 -31.87
C VAL A 70 0.20 -18.61 -33.32
N LYS A 71 -0.24 -19.57 -34.18
CA LYS A 71 0.12 -19.63 -35.59
C LYS A 71 -0.98 -20.32 -36.39
N ARG A 72 -1.07 -20.00 -37.66
CA ARG A 72 -1.85 -20.77 -38.62
C ARG A 72 -0.91 -21.58 -39.52
N ASN A 73 -1.18 -22.87 -39.70
CA ASN A 73 -0.38 -23.70 -40.60
C ASN A 73 -0.74 -23.37 -42.08
N GLU A 74 0.06 -23.84 -43.01
CA GLU A 74 -0.14 -23.62 -44.45
C GLU A 74 -1.46 -24.20 -44.99
N ALA A 75 -1.99 -25.23 -44.32
CA ALA A 75 -3.29 -25.84 -44.62
C ALA A 75 -4.48 -25.08 -44.02
N GLY A 76 -4.24 -23.92 -43.35
CA GLY A 76 -5.29 -23.10 -42.75
C GLY A 76 -5.71 -23.50 -41.33
N GLY A 77 -5.13 -24.54 -40.74
CA GLY A 77 -5.40 -24.96 -39.37
C GLY A 77 -4.78 -23.99 -38.36
N ALA A 78 -5.54 -23.63 -37.31
CA ALA A 78 -5.03 -22.81 -36.20
C ALA A 78 -4.32 -23.68 -35.17
N ILE A 79 -3.16 -23.28 -34.73
CA ILE A 79 -2.42 -23.84 -33.59
C ILE A 79 -2.71 -22.91 -32.40
N TYR A 80 -3.31 -23.48 -31.36
CA TYR A 80 -3.68 -22.76 -30.17
C TYR A 80 -2.60 -22.85 -29.10
N LEU A 81 -2.59 -21.92 -28.15
CA LEU A 81 -1.63 -21.94 -27.04
C LEU A 81 -1.74 -23.22 -26.21
N ARG A 82 -2.96 -23.74 -25.98
CA ARG A 82 -3.20 -25.03 -25.31
C ARG A 82 -2.55 -26.25 -25.98
N ASP A 83 -2.24 -26.15 -27.27
CA ASP A 83 -1.64 -27.27 -28.01
C ASP A 83 -0.14 -27.40 -27.69
N VAL A 84 0.50 -26.34 -27.24
CA VAL A 84 1.95 -26.21 -27.01
C VAL A 84 2.35 -25.84 -25.59
N ALA A 85 1.38 -25.44 -24.75
CA ALA A 85 1.62 -25.04 -23.38
C ALA A 85 0.52 -25.53 -22.44
N ASP A 86 0.85 -25.70 -21.18
CA ASP A 86 -0.10 -25.86 -20.09
C ASP A 86 -0.37 -24.48 -19.47
N VAL A 87 -1.67 -24.10 -19.42
CA VAL A 87 -2.11 -22.78 -18.94
C VAL A 87 -3.00 -22.98 -17.73
N TYR A 88 -2.61 -22.39 -16.62
CA TYR A 88 -3.34 -22.56 -15.36
C TYR A 88 -3.28 -21.28 -14.50
N ASP A 89 -4.28 -21.14 -13.63
CA ASP A 89 -4.32 -20.11 -12.60
C ASP A 89 -3.31 -20.44 -11.51
N GLY A 90 -2.51 -19.48 -11.14
CA GLY A 90 -1.46 -19.68 -10.15
C GLY A 90 -1.04 -18.38 -9.48
N PHE A 91 0.13 -18.44 -8.89
CA PHE A 91 0.71 -17.30 -8.23
C PHE A 91 2.13 -17.04 -8.76
N GLU A 92 2.51 -15.78 -8.73
CA GLU A 92 3.88 -15.38 -8.99
C GLU A 92 4.85 -16.04 -8.01
N GLU A 93 6.03 -16.41 -8.48
CA GLU A 93 7.07 -16.97 -7.63
C GLU A 93 7.45 -15.98 -6.53
N GLN A 94 7.35 -16.40 -5.27
CA GLN A 94 7.66 -15.56 -4.13
C GLN A 94 9.16 -15.33 -4.00
N THR A 95 9.63 -14.18 -4.44
CA THR A 95 11.02 -13.73 -4.26
C THR A 95 11.26 -13.03 -2.93
N ARG A 96 10.20 -12.64 -2.22
CA ARG A 96 10.26 -11.92 -0.94
C ARG A 96 9.27 -12.51 0.05
N LEU A 97 9.78 -12.84 1.22
CA LEU A 97 8.95 -13.27 2.34
C LEU A 97 8.78 -12.10 3.31
N SER A 98 7.56 -11.81 3.69
CA SER A 98 7.26 -10.90 4.80
C SER A 98 6.62 -11.66 5.94
N GLY A 99 7.01 -11.29 7.16
CA GLY A 99 6.54 -11.99 8.35
C GLY A 99 6.46 -11.08 9.56
N ALA A 100 5.55 -11.41 10.47
CA ALA A 100 5.43 -10.81 11.78
C ALA A 100 5.34 -11.92 12.83
N ASN A 101 6.09 -11.77 13.93
CA ASN A 101 6.11 -12.74 15.05
C ASN A 101 6.40 -14.19 14.61
N GLY A 102 7.28 -14.39 13.62
CA GLY A 102 7.65 -15.71 13.11
C GLY A 102 6.61 -16.37 12.21
N LYS A 103 5.55 -15.67 11.84
CA LYS A 103 4.53 -16.14 10.90
C LYS A 103 4.57 -15.31 9.62
N GLN A 104 4.34 -15.98 8.49
CA GLN A 104 4.19 -15.29 7.21
C GLN A 104 2.97 -14.37 7.28
N SER A 105 3.14 -13.14 6.81
CA SER A 105 2.12 -12.12 6.87
C SER A 105 2.22 -11.14 5.71
N VAL A 106 1.15 -10.40 5.48
CA VAL A 106 1.10 -9.27 4.56
C VAL A 106 1.30 -7.98 5.34
N ILE A 107 2.19 -7.13 4.88
CA ILE A 107 2.48 -5.84 5.53
C ILE A 107 1.87 -4.71 4.70
N PHE A 108 0.99 -3.94 5.34
CA PHE A 108 0.44 -2.71 4.78
C PHE A 108 1.22 -1.51 5.31
N VAL A 109 1.77 -0.71 4.41
CA VAL A 109 2.40 0.57 4.76
C VAL A 109 1.48 1.69 4.28
N ILE A 110 0.97 2.46 5.22
CA ILE A 110 0.08 3.59 4.97
C ILE A 110 0.88 4.87 5.12
N GLN A 111 0.93 5.67 4.05
CA GLN A 111 1.63 6.93 4.02
C GLN A 111 0.64 8.08 3.93
N LYS A 112 0.80 9.09 4.78
CA LYS A 112 0.02 10.31 4.69
C LYS A 112 0.46 11.19 3.53
N ARG A 113 -0.46 11.99 3.00
CA ARG A 113 -0.12 13.06 2.05
C ARG A 113 0.72 14.13 2.73
N SER A 114 1.58 14.80 1.95
CA SER A 114 2.30 15.99 2.41
C SER A 114 1.33 17.04 2.95
N GLY A 115 1.67 17.69 4.08
CA GLY A 115 0.81 18.67 4.75
C GLY A 115 -0.32 18.10 5.62
N ALA A 116 -0.63 16.81 5.56
CA ALA A 116 -1.66 16.23 6.41
C ALA A 116 -1.20 16.06 7.87
N ASN A 117 -2.12 16.21 8.82
CA ASN A 117 -1.84 15.98 10.24
C ASN A 117 -1.63 14.50 10.52
N THR A 118 -0.44 14.14 11.00
CA THR A 118 -0.05 12.75 11.24
C THR A 118 -0.92 12.08 12.30
N LEU A 119 -1.25 12.76 13.40
CA LEU A 119 -2.08 12.20 14.47
C LEU A 119 -3.49 11.91 13.96
N ALA A 120 -4.12 12.87 13.28
CA ALA A 120 -5.46 12.70 12.76
C ALA A 120 -5.55 11.57 11.73
N VAL A 121 -4.55 11.44 10.85
CA VAL A 121 -4.50 10.35 9.86
C VAL A 121 -4.33 9.00 10.56
N CYS A 122 -3.40 8.88 11.52
CA CYS A 122 -3.20 7.64 12.26
C CYS A 122 -4.46 7.22 13.04
N ASP A 123 -5.12 8.16 13.71
CA ASP A 123 -6.36 7.88 14.45
C ASP A 123 -7.48 7.41 13.51
N SER A 124 -7.62 8.05 12.35
CA SER A 124 -8.61 7.64 11.34
C SER A 124 -8.33 6.24 10.79
N VAL A 125 -7.05 5.93 10.55
CA VAL A 125 -6.64 4.60 10.06
C VAL A 125 -6.91 3.53 11.11
N LEU A 126 -6.52 3.76 12.37
CA LEU A 126 -6.75 2.80 13.46
C LEU A 126 -8.25 2.53 13.64
N LYS A 127 -9.07 3.58 13.61
CA LYS A 127 -10.53 3.44 13.70
C LYS A 127 -11.09 2.62 12.52
N ALA A 128 -10.65 2.89 11.29
CA ALA A 128 -11.07 2.12 10.13
C ALA A 128 -10.63 0.65 10.24
N VAL A 129 -9.43 0.37 10.73
CA VAL A 129 -8.95 -1.01 10.97
C VAL A 129 -9.85 -1.72 11.98
N GLU A 130 -10.23 -1.08 13.09
CA GLU A 130 -11.14 -1.65 14.09
C GLU A 130 -12.52 -1.96 13.48
N GLU A 131 -13.07 -1.04 12.69
CA GLU A 131 -14.33 -1.25 11.98
C GLU A 131 -14.27 -2.43 11.00
N TYR A 132 -13.18 -2.54 10.21
CA TYR A 132 -13.00 -3.65 9.26
C TYR A 132 -12.76 -4.98 9.96
N MET A 133 -12.07 -5.02 11.09
CA MET A 133 -11.85 -6.25 11.85
C MET A 133 -13.17 -6.90 12.31
N ALA A 134 -14.22 -6.13 12.52
CA ALA A 134 -15.53 -6.67 12.88
C ALA A 134 -16.17 -7.54 11.77
N PHE A 135 -15.78 -7.34 10.52
CA PHE A 135 -16.28 -8.06 9.35
C PHE A 135 -15.31 -9.12 8.82
N MET A 136 -14.08 -9.17 9.35
CA MET A 136 -13.07 -10.12 8.91
C MET A 136 -13.28 -11.51 9.51
N PRO A 137 -12.88 -12.58 8.78
CA PRO A 137 -12.80 -13.92 9.33
C PRO A 137 -11.92 -13.97 10.60
N GLN A 138 -12.27 -14.85 11.54
CA GLN A 138 -11.60 -14.93 12.85
C GLN A 138 -10.13 -15.41 12.80
N ASP A 139 -9.72 -15.99 11.69
CA ASP A 139 -8.35 -16.45 11.42
C ASP A 139 -7.42 -15.31 10.97
N ILE A 140 -7.98 -14.17 10.55
CA ILE A 140 -7.21 -12.98 10.19
C ILE A 140 -6.99 -12.09 11.41
N ARG A 141 -5.72 -11.77 11.68
CA ARG A 141 -5.35 -10.85 12.75
C ARG A 141 -4.49 -9.71 12.21
N ILE A 142 -4.95 -8.49 12.43
CA ILE A 142 -4.17 -7.28 12.11
C ILE A 142 -3.37 -6.88 13.36
N VAL A 143 -2.06 -6.71 13.17
CA VAL A 143 -1.14 -6.26 14.23
C VAL A 143 -0.50 -4.96 13.79
N ASN A 144 -0.56 -3.95 14.63
CA ASN A 144 0.15 -2.69 14.41
C ASN A 144 1.64 -2.89 14.71
N LEU A 145 2.48 -2.80 13.66
CA LEU A 145 3.93 -2.97 13.80
C LEU A 145 4.63 -1.65 14.16
N MET A 146 4.18 -0.55 13.59
CA MET A 146 4.76 0.76 13.80
C MET A 146 3.70 1.85 13.66
N ASN A 147 3.60 2.71 14.64
CA ASN A 147 2.69 3.84 14.65
C ASN A 147 3.45 5.14 14.97
N SER A 148 3.61 6.00 13.97
CA SER A 148 4.29 7.28 14.14
C SER A 148 3.57 8.21 15.12
N SER A 149 2.26 8.03 15.35
CA SER A 149 1.52 8.86 16.29
C SER A 149 1.95 8.66 17.74
N ASP A 150 2.37 7.44 18.10
CA ASP A 150 2.79 7.11 19.47
C ASP A 150 4.07 7.89 19.84
N PHE A 151 5.02 7.94 18.89
CA PHE A 151 6.24 8.74 19.07
C PHE A 151 5.91 10.24 19.22
N ILE A 152 5.03 10.77 18.38
CA ILE A 152 4.62 12.18 18.44
C ILE A 152 3.91 12.48 19.76
N ARG A 153 2.97 11.64 20.19
CA ARG A 153 2.27 11.78 21.47
C ARG A 153 3.21 11.75 22.66
N GLN A 154 4.16 10.80 22.64
CA GLN A 154 5.18 10.70 23.70
C GLN A 154 6.07 11.95 23.74
N SER A 155 6.52 12.43 22.57
CA SER A 155 7.33 13.66 22.47
C SER A 155 6.59 14.88 22.99
N LEU A 156 5.30 15.05 22.60
CA LEU A 156 4.47 16.14 23.11
C LEU A 156 4.26 16.05 24.63
N ARG A 157 4.02 14.85 25.16
CA ARG A 157 3.89 14.65 26.60
C ARG A 157 5.17 15.03 27.33
N ASN A 158 6.33 14.58 26.85
CA ASN A 158 7.63 14.90 27.44
C ASN A 158 7.89 16.39 27.45
N VAL A 159 7.60 17.09 26.34
CA VAL A 159 7.73 18.54 26.26
C VAL A 159 6.80 19.23 27.28
N THR A 160 5.54 18.82 27.33
CA THR A 160 4.55 19.39 28.26
C THR A 160 4.98 19.15 29.73
N GLU A 161 5.41 17.96 30.07
CA GLU A 161 5.91 17.64 31.42
C GLU A 161 7.13 18.47 31.78
N THR A 162 8.10 18.61 30.85
CA THR A 162 9.30 19.43 31.06
C THR A 162 8.94 20.91 31.27
N LEU A 163 8.01 21.43 30.49
CA LEU A 163 7.53 22.82 30.66
C LEU A 163 6.80 23.00 32.00
N MET A 164 5.99 22.04 32.43
CA MET A 164 5.28 22.09 33.71
C MET A 164 6.28 22.08 34.89
N TRP A 165 7.20 21.15 34.89
CA TRP A 165 8.23 21.06 35.94
C TRP A 165 9.19 22.23 35.92
N GLY A 166 9.64 22.65 34.73
CA GLY A 166 10.50 23.84 34.57
C GLY A 166 9.81 25.10 35.06
N GLY A 167 8.55 25.31 34.69
CA GLY A 167 7.74 26.44 35.18
C GLY A 167 7.55 26.41 36.69
N LEU A 168 7.30 25.23 37.26
CA LEU A 168 7.17 25.05 38.71
C LEU A 168 8.48 25.45 39.44
N PHE A 169 9.63 24.97 38.95
CA PHE A 169 10.92 25.27 39.55
C PHE A 169 11.26 26.76 39.42
N VAL A 170 11.02 27.39 38.26
CA VAL A 170 11.22 28.83 38.08
C VAL A 170 10.34 29.64 39.03
N THR A 171 9.07 29.21 39.17
CA THR A 171 8.12 29.84 40.11
C THR A 171 8.62 29.75 41.56
N LEU A 172 9.03 28.56 41.98
CA LEU A 172 9.53 28.34 43.33
C LEU A 172 10.80 29.15 43.62
N THR A 173 11.75 29.14 42.68
CA THR A 173 13.01 29.88 42.81
C THR A 173 12.76 31.39 42.88
N THR A 174 11.90 31.91 41.99
CA THR A 174 11.55 33.34 41.97
C THR A 174 10.84 33.75 43.26
N PHE A 175 9.96 32.90 43.79
CA PHE A 175 9.28 33.16 45.05
C PHE A 175 10.27 33.22 46.23
N VAL A 176 11.23 32.32 46.29
CA VAL A 176 12.25 32.28 47.36
C VAL A 176 13.14 33.54 47.29
N PHE A 177 13.56 33.98 46.11
CA PHE A 177 14.44 35.11 45.94
C PHE A 177 13.74 36.47 46.08
N LEU A 178 12.56 36.66 45.48
CA LEU A 178 11.88 37.97 45.52
C LEU A 178 11.06 38.18 46.79
N ARG A 179 10.67 37.12 47.50
CA ARG A 179 9.81 37.17 48.72
C ARG A 179 8.51 37.96 48.56
N THR A 180 8.11 38.25 47.32
CA THR A 180 6.90 39.02 47.00
C THR A 180 6.02 38.25 46.04
N ILE A 181 4.82 37.91 46.47
CA ILE A 181 3.84 37.12 45.69
C ILE A 181 3.49 37.81 44.37
N ARG A 182 3.35 39.16 44.42
CA ARG A 182 2.92 39.96 43.25
C ARG A 182 3.94 39.88 42.09
N ALA A 183 5.24 40.00 42.37
CA ALA A 183 6.30 39.95 41.35
C ALA A 183 6.43 38.52 40.81
N SER A 184 6.35 37.50 41.66
CA SER A 184 6.42 36.10 41.24
C SER A 184 5.25 35.73 40.33
N LEU A 185 4.04 36.21 40.60
CA LEU A 185 2.86 35.93 39.79
C LEU A 185 2.96 36.52 38.37
N VAL A 186 3.53 37.72 38.23
CA VAL A 186 3.77 38.31 36.90
C VAL A 186 4.72 37.47 36.08
N ILE A 187 5.84 36.99 36.67
CA ILE A 187 6.84 36.17 35.98
C ILE A 187 6.22 34.83 35.58
N VAL A 188 5.46 34.17 36.46
CA VAL A 188 4.80 32.92 36.20
C VAL A 188 3.80 33.00 35.03
N LEU A 189 3.07 34.11 34.95
CA LEU A 189 2.13 34.34 33.83
C LEU A 189 2.86 34.68 32.52
N THR A 190 4.00 35.33 32.57
CA THR A 190 4.76 35.72 31.38
C THR A 190 5.27 34.50 30.61
N ILE A 191 5.68 33.42 31.29
CA ILE A 191 6.19 32.18 30.65
C ILE A 191 5.16 31.54 29.70
N PRO A 192 3.95 31.19 30.16
CA PRO A 192 2.96 30.58 29.26
C PRO A 192 2.48 31.53 28.16
N PHE A 193 2.37 32.84 28.43
CA PHE A 193 2.03 33.82 27.41
C PHE A 193 3.10 33.92 26.32
N SER A 194 4.37 33.91 26.69
CA SER A 194 5.49 33.91 25.74
C SER A 194 5.45 32.65 24.83
N LEU A 195 5.12 31.50 25.41
CA LEU A 195 5.01 30.22 24.66
C LEU A 195 3.81 30.19 23.69
N ILE A 196 2.72 30.88 24.04
CA ILE A 196 1.53 30.93 23.15
C ILE A 196 1.77 31.88 21.96
N ILE A 197 2.61 32.89 22.15
CA ILE A 197 2.93 33.91 21.12
C ILE A 197 4.02 33.43 20.17
N ALA A 198 4.93 32.54 20.60
CA ALA A 198 6.01 31.99 19.80
C ALA A 198 5.53 30.87 18.86
#